data_cceda2f2ec6853a228055432b3c0bef7
#
_entry.id   cceda2f2ec6853a228055432b3c0bef7
#
_cell.length_a   1.000
_cell.length_b   1.000
_cell.length_c   1.000
_cell.angle_alpha   90.00
_cell.angle_beta   90.00
_cell.angle_gamma   90.00
#
_symmetry.space_group_name_H-M   'P 1'
#
loop_
_entity.id
_entity.type
_entity.pdbx_description
1 polymer ?
#
loop_
_entity_poly.entity_id
_entity_poly.type
_entity_poly.pdbx_seq_one_letter_code
_entity_poly.pdbx_strand_id
1 'polypeptide(L)'
;MGTELTDLYITLHPREQWTRAETQEELTTLVQRELRDLPGPRLALSQPIEMRMNEMISGVRSDVAAILYGDDLDLMNEKAVEIERTLNSIAGAEDVKIEQISGQPVLQIQVKQDQIARYGIPASTVMNIVRSLGSNHVGEVYEGQLRFPLVIRLPEEARADPEAIGNILIATPSGQRIPLSRLASIERVEGFNTIKRDWYQRRITIEANVRGRDLGSFVAEAQRVVDEKVQLPAGRYRIEWGGQFENLERAQTRLMIVVPIALLLILALLYTTYRNWIDSLRVFTGVPFAWIGGVLALWIRD
;
A
#
# COMPACT_ATOMS: atom_id res chain seq x y z
N MET A 1 -3.34 10.94 0.81
CA MET A 1 -4.10 9.85 0.21
C MET A 1 -4.04 10.05 -1.28
N GLY A 2 -3.70 9.03 -2.05
CA GLY A 2 -3.73 9.10 -3.51
C GLY A 2 -5.19 9.13 -3.99
N THR A 3 -5.40 9.57 -5.21
CA THR A 3 -6.74 9.66 -5.82
C THR A 3 -7.38 8.29 -6.09
N GLU A 4 -6.58 7.22 -5.98
CA GLU A 4 -6.96 5.82 -6.17
C GLU A 4 -7.57 5.15 -4.93
N LEU A 5 -7.41 5.76 -3.76
CA LEU A 5 -7.92 5.21 -2.50
C LEU A 5 -9.08 6.04 -1.97
N THR A 6 -10.16 5.35 -1.62
CA THR A 6 -11.33 5.95 -0.97
C THR A 6 -11.69 5.12 0.25
N ASP A 7 -11.73 5.75 1.42
CA ASP A 7 -12.21 5.12 2.64
C ASP A 7 -13.70 5.43 2.80
N LEU A 8 -14.53 4.39 2.89
CA LEU A 8 -15.94 4.48 3.15
C LEU A 8 -16.24 3.95 4.55
N TYR A 9 -16.74 4.81 5.42
CA TYR A 9 -17.13 4.41 6.77
C TYR A 9 -18.62 4.06 6.81
N ILE A 10 -18.92 2.81 7.16
CA ILE A 10 -20.29 2.32 7.32
C ILE A 10 -20.55 2.14 8.81
N THR A 11 -21.48 2.91 9.35
CA THR A 11 -21.93 2.75 10.73
C THR A 11 -23.05 1.72 10.78
N LEU A 12 -22.84 0.67 11.56
CA LEU A 12 -23.82 -0.40 11.73
C LEU A 12 -24.81 -0.06 12.85
N HIS A 13 -26.01 -0.60 12.75
CA HIS A 13 -26.95 -0.60 13.86
C HIS A 13 -26.41 -1.42 15.05
N PRO A 14 -26.90 -1.19 16.29
CA PRO A 14 -26.56 -2.04 17.42
C PRO A 14 -26.81 -3.52 17.11
N ARG A 15 -25.99 -4.41 17.66
CA ARG A 15 -25.98 -5.84 17.31
C ARG A 15 -27.33 -6.51 17.54
N GLU A 16 -28.07 -6.06 18.57
CA GLU A 16 -29.40 -6.56 18.91
C GLU A 16 -30.47 -6.29 17.82
N GLN A 17 -30.17 -5.38 16.91
CA GLN A 17 -31.07 -5.01 15.81
C GLN A 17 -30.69 -5.70 14.48
N TRP A 18 -29.66 -6.53 14.48
CA TRP A 18 -29.26 -7.23 13.26
C TRP A 18 -30.24 -8.37 12.97
N THR A 19 -30.69 -8.42 11.73
CA THR A 19 -31.66 -9.43 11.27
C THR A 19 -31.09 -10.40 10.24
N ARG A 20 -29.91 -10.10 9.66
CA ARG A 20 -29.32 -10.85 8.55
C ARG A 20 -28.04 -11.61 8.95
N ALA A 21 -27.45 -11.32 10.10
CA ALA A 21 -26.24 -11.93 10.61
C ALA A 21 -26.24 -11.90 12.14
N GLU A 22 -25.70 -12.94 12.77
CA GLU A 22 -25.52 -13.01 14.22
C GLU A 22 -24.12 -12.55 14.64
N THR A 23 -23.14 -12.71 13.74
CA THR A 23 -21.74 -12.36 13.97
C THR A 23 -21.28 -11.29 12.97
N GLN A 24 -20.21 -10.57 13.34
CA GLN A 24 -19.63 -9.58 12.44
C GLN A 24 -18.97 -10.23 11.21
N GLU A 25 -18.43 -11.43 11.36
CA GLU A 25 -17.84 -12.21 10.27
C GLU A 25 -18.88 -12.60 9.23
N GLU A 26 -20.05 -13.07 9.68
CA GLU A 26 -21.19 -13.36 8.79
C GLU A 26 -21.65 -12.13 8.06
N LEU A 27 -21.79 -10.99 8.78
CA LEU A 27 -22.17 -9.72 8.17
C LEU A 27 -21.17 -9.28 7.11
N THR A 28 -19.87 -9.37 7.42
CA THR A 28 -18.80 -9.04 6.48
C THR A 28 -18.88 -9.90 5.22
N THR A 29 -19.08 -11.20 5.38
CA THR A 29 -19.24 -12.15 4.25
C THR A 29 -20.45 -11.82 3.39
N LEU A 30 -21.58 -11.45 4.00
CA LEU A 30 -22.77 -11.03 3.28
C LEU A 30 -22.53 -9.73 2.49
N VAL A 31 -21.91 -8.74 3.11
CA VAL A 31 -21.57 -7.47 2.46
C VAL A 31 -20.58 -7.69 1.31
N GLN A 32 -19.56 -8.51 1.49
CA GLN A 32 -18.62 -8.86 0.41
C GLN A 32 -19.34 -9.51 -0.78
N ARG A 33 -20.30 -10.38 -0.50
CA ARG A 33 -21.09 -11.04 -1.56
C ARG A 33 -21.93 -10.06 -2.35
N GLU A 34 -22.64 -9.14 -1.68
CA GLU A 34 -23.47 -8.11 -2.31
C GLU A 34 -22.64 -7.11 -3.13
N LEU A 35 -21.43 -6.83 -2.67
CA LEU A 35 -20.53 -5.86 -3.34
C LEU A 35 -19.65 -6.47 -4.44
N ARG A 36 -19.64 -7.81 -4.57
CA ARG A 36 -18.79 -8.53 -5.54
C ARG A 36 -19.07 -8.14 -6.98
N ASP A 37 -20.33 -7.83 -7.29
CA ASP A 37 -20.79 -7.53 -8.65
C ASP A 37 -20.64 -6.04 -9.02
N LEU A 38 -20.08 -5.21 -8.12
CA LEU A 38 -19.80 -3.82 -8.42
C LEU A 38 -18.60 -3.70 -9.38
N PRO A 39 -18.81 -3.24 -10.63
CA PRO A 39 -17.70 -3.08 -11.57
C PRO A 39 -16.81 -1.90 -11.18
N GLY A 40 -15.51 -2.11 -11.20
CA GLY A 40 -14.49 -1.08 -11.07
C GLY A 40 -13.71 -1.08 -9.76
N PRO A 41 -14.30 -0.74 -8.58
CA PRO A 41 -13.51 -0.66 -7.37
C PRO A 41 -13.15 -2.05 -6.80
N ARG A 42 -11.92 -2.20 -6.33
CA ARG A 42 -11.51 -3.33 -5.50
C ARG A 42 -11.83 -2.96 -4.05
N LEU A 43 -12.72 -3.72 -3.41
CA LEU A 43 -13.18 -3.46 -2.08
C LEU A 43 -12.47 -4.36 -1.07
N ALA A 44 -12.01 -3.78 0.03
CA ALA A 44 -11.52 -4.50 1.21
C ALA A 44 -12.32 -4.02 2.43
N LEU A 45 -12.89 -4.95 3.17
CA LEU A 45 -13.63 -4.65 4.39
C LEU A 45 -12.71 -4.86 5.60
N SER A 46 -12.59 -3.83 6.42
CA SER A 46 -11.79 -3.86 7.65
C SER A 46 -12.46 -3.05 8.76
N GLN A 47 -12.05 -3.28 9.99
CA GLN A 47 -12.44 -2.41 11.10
C GLN A 47 -11.53 -1.18 11.13
N PRO A 48 -12.07 0.04 11.35
CA PRO A 48 -11.27 1.26 11.34
C PRO A 48 -10.13 1.25 12.36
N ILE A 49 -10.35 0.66 13.54
CA ILE A 49 -9.32 0.55 14.60
C ILE A 49 -8.23 -0.43 14.18
N GLU A 50 -8.61 -1.60 13.68
CA GLU A 50 -7.68 -2.64 13.22
C GLU A 50 -6.81 -2.11 12.08
N MET A 51 -7.43 -1.49 11.08
CA MET A 51 -6.71 -0.88 9.95
C MET A 51 -5.69 0.17 10.42
N ARG A 52 -6.07 1.04 11.36
CA ARG A 52 -5.16 2.06 11.92
C ARG A 52 -4.05 1.45 12.76
N MET A 53 -4.36 0.44 13.56
CA MET A 53 -3.35 -0.28 14.33
C MET A 53 -2.33 -0.97 13.42
N ASN A 54 -2.80 -1.64 12.37
CA ASN A 54 -1.93 -2.31 11.40
C ASN A 54 -1.05 -1.30 10.66
N GLU A 55 -1.61 -0.19 10.20
CA GLU A 55 -0.88 0.89 9.54
C GLU A 55 0.20 1.50 10.45
N MET A 56 -0.10 1.69 11.75
CA MET A 56 0.86 2.26 12.72
C MET A 56 1.96 1.27 13.13
N ILE A 57 1.65 -0.01 13.22
CA ILE A 57 2.57 -1.03 13.75
C ILE A 57 3.42 -1.62 12.63
N SER A 58 2.84 -1.91 11.48
CA SER A 58 3.48 -2.63 10.38
C SER A 58 3.66 -1.80 9.10
N GLY A 59 3.16 -0.56 9.08
CA GLY A 59 3.22 0.32 7.91
C GLY A 59 2.34 -0.11 6.73
N VAL A 60 1.60 -1.22 6.87
CA VAL A 60 0.64 -1.75 5.89
C VAL A 60 -0.70 -2.03 6.57
N ARG A 61 -1.78 -2.04 5.78
CA ARG A 61 -3.15 -2.16 6.32
C ARG A 61 -3.64 -3.60 6.43
N SER A 62 -2.88 -4.57 5.93
CA SER A 62 -3.22 -5.99 5.84
C SER A 62 -2.36 -6.84 6.76
N ASP A 63 -2.74 -8.11 6.94
CA ASP A 63 -2.04 -9.06 7.79
C ASP A 63 -0.64 -9.39 7.25
N VAL A 64 -0.53 -9.54 5.92
CA VAL A 64 0.72 -9.87 5.21
C VAL A 64 0.94 -8.88 4.08
N ALA A 65 2.17 -8.48 3.89
CA ALA A 65 2.62 -7.71 2.75
C ALA A 65 3.87 -8.34 2.11
N ALA A 66 3.81 -8.60 0.82
CA ALA A 66 4.98 -8.88 0.00
C ALA A 66 5.42 -7.56 -0.65
N ILE A 67 6.58 -7.05 -0.28
CA ILE A 67 7.12 -5.77 -0.75
C ILE A 67 8.16 -6.07 -1.82
N LEU A 68 7.82 -5.80 -3.06
CA LEU A 68 8.71 -5.97 -4.21
C LEU A 68 9.52 -4.71 -4.43
N TYR A 69 10.85 -4.82 -4.36
CA TYR A 69 11.79 -3.76 -4.68
C TYR A 69 12.39 -3.97 -6.07
N GLY A 70 12.60 -2.88 -6.80
CA GLY A 70 13.21 -2.92 -8.13
C GLY A 70 13.46 -1.53 -8.72
N ASP A 71 14.02 -1.49 -9.92
CA ASP A 71 14.36 -0.25 -10.63
C ASP A 71 13.45 0.04 -11.84
N ASP A 72 12.86 -0.96 -12.47
CA ASP A 72 11.94 -0.84 -13.60
C ASP A 72 10.49 -1.04 -13.13
N LEU A 73 9.65 -0.02 -13.25
CA LEU A 73 8.27 -0.05 -12.78
C LEU A 73 7.36 -0.95 -13.61
N ASP A 74 7.62 -1.07 -14.92
CA ASP A 74 6.80 -1.90 -15.80
C ASP A 74 7.03 -3.39 -15.46
N LEU A 75 8.30 -3.79 -15.33
CA LEU A 75 8.66 -5.13 -14.89
C LEU A 75 8.19 -5.42 -13.46
N MET A 76 8.31 -4.44 -12.56
CA MET A 76 7.79 -4.58 -11.19
C MET A 76 6.29 -4.80 -11.18
N ASN A 77 5.54 -4.08 -12.01
CA ASN A 77 4.08 -4.25 -12.11
C ASN A 77 3.72 -5.64 -12.67
N GLU A 78 4.42 -6.11 -13.70
CA GLU A 78 4.26 -7.46 -14.23
C GLU A 78 4.49 -8.52 -13.15
N LYS A 79 5.61 -8.41 -12.42
CA LYS A 79 5.96 -9.33 -11.34
C LYS A 79 5.01 -9.22 -10.13
N ALA A 80 4.51 -8.05 -9.81
CA ALA A 80 3.49 -7.88 -8.78
C ALA A 80 2.19 -8.63 -9.13
N VAL A 81 1.76 -8.61 -10.39
CA VAL A 81 0.59 -9.38 -10.86
C VAL A 81 0.86 -10.90 -10.77
N GLU A 82 2.08 -11.34 -11.05
CA GLU A 82 2.47 -12.75 -10.92
C GLU A 82 2.45 -13.18 -9.44
N ILE A 83 2.96 -12.33 -8.53
CA ILE A 83 2.90 -12.56 -7.08
C ILE A 83 1.45 -12.58 -6.59
N GLU A 84 0.61 -11.61 -6.98
CA GLU A 84 -0.81 -11.55 -6.62
C GLU A 84 -1.53 -12.85 -6.99
N ARG A 85 -1.35 -13.34 -8.23
CA ARG A 85 -1.95 -14.60 -8.70
C ARG A 85 -1.45 -15.79 -7.89
N THR A 86 -0.16 -15.80 -7.57
CA THR A 86 0.46 -16.86 -6.78
C THR A 86 -0.11 -16.88 -5.37
N LEU A 87 -0.20 -15.73 -4.70
CA LEU A 87 -0.79 -15.62 -3.37
C LEU A 87 -2.26 -16.02 -3.35
N ASN A 88 -3.04 -15.61 -4.34
CA ASN A 88 -4.45 -16.01 -4.47
C ASN A 88 -4.65 -17.53 -4.63
N SER A 89 -3.63 -18.27 -5.05
CA SER A 89 -3.70 -19.73 -5.18
C SER A 89 -3.45 -20.47 -3.86
N ILE A 90 -3.05 -19.77 -2.80
CA ILE A 90 -2.70 -20.35 -1.48
C ILE A 90 -3.95 -20.38 -0.60
N ALA A 91 -4.22 -21.51 0.03
CA ALA A 91 -5.35 -21.65 0.94
C ALA A 91 -5.22 -20.70 2.13
N GLY A 92 -6.29 -19.98 2.44
CA GLY A 92 -6.35 -18.98 3.50
C GLY A 92 -6.00 -17.56 3.05
N ALA A 93 -5.59 -17.34 1.79
CA ALA A 93 -5.41 -16.00 1.25
C ALA A 93 -6.77 -15.37 0.95
N GLU A 94 -7.00 -14.17 1.48
CA GLU A 94 -8.17 -13.36 1.17
C GLU A 94 -7.76 -11.91 0.91
N ASP A 95 -8.59 -11.19 0.16
CA ASP A 95 -8.40 -9.77 -0.16
C ASP A 95 -7.01 -9.45 -0.74
N VAL A 96 -6.43 -10.39 -1.51
CA VAL A 96 -5.11 -10.16 -2.13
C VAL A 96 -5.23 -9.04 -3.14
N LYS A 97 -4.41 -8.03 -2.98
CA LYS A 97 -4.40 -6.84 -3.84
C LYS A 97 -3.00 -6.29 -4.02
N ILE A 98 -2.74 -5.79 -5.22
CA ILE A 98 -1.56 -4.99 -5.50
C ILE A 98 -1.87 -3.55 -5.13
N GLU A 99 -0.92 -2.87 -4.51
CA GLU A 99 -0.97 -1.43 -4.36
C GLU A 99 -1.08 -0.77 -5.75
N GLN A 100 -2.17 -0.04 -5.99
CA GLN A 100 -2.41 0.54 -7.30
C GLN A 100 -1.45 1.68 -7.58
N ILE A 101 -0.47 1.43 -8.42
CA ILE A 101 0.54 2.41 -8.85
C ILE A 101 0.31 2.92 -10.27
N SER A 102 -0.50 2.22 -11.08
CA SER A 102 -0.76 2.49 -12.49
C SER A 102 -2.27 2.57 -12.78
N GLY A 103 -2.62 2.95 -14.00
CA GLY A 103 -4.01 3.00 -14.46
C GLY A 103 -4.64 4.39 -14.38
N GLN A 104 -3.90 5.43 -13.96
CA GLN A 104 -4.40 6.81 -14.05
C GLN A 104 -4.21 7.31 -15.48
N PRO A 105 -5.27 7.78 -16.16
CA PRO A 105 -5.12 8.41 -17.47
C PRO A 105 -4.34 9.72 -17.31
N VAL A 106 -3.18 9.78 -17.94
CA VAL A 106 -2.30 10.96 -17.98
C VAL A 106 -2.30 11.50 -19.39
N LEU A 107 -2.47 12.82 -19.53
CA LEU A 107 -2.26 13.51 -20.80
C LEU A 107 -0.78 13.83 -20.95
N GLN A 108 -0.11 13.10 -21.81
CA GLN A 108 1.30 13.32 -22.13
C GLN A 108 1.43 14.29 -23.31
N ILE A 109 2.15 15.39 -23.10
CA ILE A 109 2.44 16.37 -24.13
C ILE A 109 3.95 16.38 -24.36
N GLN A 110 4.37 15.83 -25.49
CA GLN A 110 5.77 15.73 -25.87
C GLN A 110 6.12 16.75 -26.95
N VAL A 111 6.98 17.69 -26.62
CA VAL A 111 7.41 18.77 -27.54
C VAL A 111 8.31 18.19 -28.64
N LYS A 112 7.97 18.48 -29.91
CA LYS A 112 8.76 18.12 -31.09
C LYS A 112 9.84 19.16 -31.29
N GLN A 113 11.07 18.86 -30.88
CA GLN A 113 12.20 19.77 -30.87
C GLN A 113 12.53 20.35 -32.28
N ASP A 114 12.45 19.52 -33.31
CA ASP A 114 12.64 19.85 -34.70
C ASP A 114 11.61 20.89 -35.19
N GLN A 115 10.35 20.72 -34.76
CA GLN A 115 9.26 21.64 -35.17
C GLN A 115 9.38 22.99 -34.46
N ILE A 116 9.61 23.01 -33.14
CA ILE A 116 9.78 24.28 -32.44
C ILE A 116 10.99 25.05 -32.96
N ALA A 117 12.10 24.39 -33.30
CA ALA A 117 13.28 24.99 -33.90
C ALA A 117 12.97 25.59 -35.29
N ARG A 118 12.20 24.85 -36.12
CA ARG A 118 11.80 25.30 -37.47
C ARG A 118 11.02 26.63 -37.45
N TYR A 119 10.15 26.81 -36.44
CA TYR A 119 9.33 28.00 -36.28
C TYR A 119 9.97 29.04 -35.37
N GLY A 120 11.18 28.82 -34.89
CA GLY A 120 11.89 29.71 -33.98
C GLY A 120 11.19 29.94 -32.65
N ILE A 121 10.40 28.96 -32.19
CA ILE A 121 9.63 29.05 -30.95
C ILE A 121 10.48 28.48 -29.78
N PRO A 122 10.72 29.27 -28.73
CA PRO A 122 11.37 28.74 -27.54
C PRO A 122 10.54 27.64 -26.88
N ALA A 123 11.18 26.57 -26.46
CA ALA A 123 10.51 25.48 -25.74
C ALA A 123 9.76 25.94 -24.46
N SER A 124 10.31 26.99 -23.81
CA SER A 124 9.66 27.63 -22.64
C SER A 124 8.28 28.22 -22.96
N THR A 125 8.08 28.74 -24.17
CA THR A 125 6.77 29.28 -24.61
C THR A 125 5.72 28.13 -24.64
N VAL A 126 6.08 27.00 -25.25
CA VAL A 126 5.21 25.82 -25.30
C VAL A 126 4.93 25.31 -23.90
N MET A 127 5.97 25.18 -23.05
CA MET A 127 5.82 24.69 -21.69
C MET A 127 4.98 25.61 -20.79
N ASN A 128 5.03 26.92 -20.98
CA ASN A 128 4.18 27.87 -20.24
C ASN A 128 2.69 27.69 -20.59
N ILE A 129 2.38 27.42 -21.85
CA ILE A 129 1.01 27.12 -22.28
C ILE A 129 0.55 25.80 -21.69
N VAL A 130 1.39 24.75 -21.74
CA VAL A 130 1.09 23.46 -21.14
C VAL A 130 0.85 23.59 -19.62
N ARG A 131 1.64 24.39 -18.90
CA ARG A 131 1.40 24.69 -17.49
C ARG A 131 0.05 25.36 -17.25
N SER A 132 -0.39 26.22 -18.16
CA SER A 132 -1.67 26.94 -18.07
C SER A 132 -2.89 26.06 -18.36
N LEU A 133 -2.72 24.82 -18.87
CA LEU A 133 -3.79 23.81 -18.92
C LEU A 133 -4.22 23.38 -17.51
N GLY A 134 -3.26 23.25 -16.59
CA GLY A 134 -3.51 22.99 -15.18
C GLY A 134 -3.69 24.29 -14.39
N SER A 135 -2.65 24.67 -13.69
CA SER A 135 -2.61 25.89 -12.87
C SER A 135 -1.19 26.46 -12.91
N ASN A 136 -1.01 27.58 -13.64
CA ASN A 136 0.28 28.26 -13.71
C ASN A 136 0.33 29.35 -12.64
N HIS A 137 1.07 29.14 -11.57
CA HIS A 137 1.28 30.13 -10.53
C HIS A 137 2.24 31.22 -11.05
N VAL A 138 1.76 32.46 -11.11
CA VAL A 138 2.51 33.60 -11.65
C VAL A 138 2.88 34.63 -10.60
N GLY A 139 2.32 34.52 -9.38
CA GLY A 139 2.61 35.42 -8.27
C GLY A 139 1.68 35.25 -7.11
N GLU A 140 1.70 36.21 -6.18
CA GLU A 140 0.83 36.27 -5.01
C GLU A 140 0.16 37.65 -4.94
N VAL A 141 -1.10 37.67 -4.52
CA VAL A 141 -1.85 38.91 -4.18
C VAL A 141 -1.90 38.98 -2.65
N TYR A 142 -1.54 40.16 -2.11
CA TYR A 142 -1.53 40.46 -0.70
C TYR A 142 -2.74 41.28 -0.32
N GLU A 143 -3.55 40.79 0.62
CA GLU A 143 -4.64 41.53 1.24
C GLU A 143 -4.39 41.62 2.74
N GLY A 144 -3.74 42.67 3.19
CA GLY A 144 -3.30 42.80 4.58
C GLY A 144 -2.29 41.71 4.94
N GLN A 145 -2.66 40.78 5.84
CA GLN A 145 -1.82 39.65 6.23
C GLN A 145 -2.11 38.36 5.43
N LEU A 146 -3.15 38.38 4.60
CA LEU A 146 -3.54 37.23 3.78
C LEU A 146 -2.79 37.23 2.46
N ARG A 147 -2.39 36.03 2.02
CA ARG A 147 -1.71 35.82 0.73
C ARG A 147 -2.53 34.87 -0.10
N PHE A 148 -2.82 35.28 -1.33
CA PHE A 148 -3.57 34.50 -2.29
C PHE A 148 -2.71 34.19 -3.50
N PRO A 149 -2.58 32.93 -3.95
CA PRO A 149 -1.84 32.62 -5.15
C PRO A 149 -2.54 33.19 -6.38
N LEU A 150 -1.81 33.93 -7.22
CA LEU A 150 -2.29 34.37 -8.52
C LEU A 150 -2.00 33.27 -9.55
N VAL A 151 -3.07 32.75 -10.17
CA VAL A 151 -3.01 31.62 -11.07
C VAL A 151 -3.56 31.98 -12.43
N ILE A 152 -2.80 31.67 -13.48
CA ILE A 152 -3.30 31.73 -14.87
C ILE A 152 -3.71 30.31 -15.27
N ARG A 153 -4.94 30.20 -15.78
CA ARG A 153 -5.50 28.94 -16.27
C ARG A 153 -6.26 29.21 -17.58
N LEU A 154 -6.11 28.31 -18.54
CA LEU A 154 -6.89 28.37 -19.77
C LEU A 154 -8.38 28.08 -19.49
N PRO A 155 -9.32 28.64 -20.26
CA PRO A 155 -10.75 28.37 -20.12
C PRO A 155 -11.04 26.88 -20.35
N GLU A 156 -12.15 26.43 -19.83
CA GLU A 156 -12.49 25.00 -19.79
C GLU A 156 -12.62 24.41 -21.19
N GLU A 157 -13.20 25.14 -22.11
CA GLU A 157 -13.39 24.73 -23.50
C GLU A 157 -12.07 24.45 -24.22
N ALA A 158 -11.00 25.21 -23.89
CA ALA A 158 -9.67 25.01 -24.49
C ALA A 158 -8.89 23.82 -23.93
N ARG A 159 -9.40 23.19 -22.85
CA ARG A 159 -8.74 22.06 -22.16
C ARG A 159 -9.65 20.86 -21.97
N ALA A 160 -10.84 20.86 -22.60
CA ALA A 160 -11.85 19.82 -22.43
C ALA A 160 -11.37 18.44 -22.92
N ASP A 161 -10.63 18.41 -24.04
CA ASP A 161 -10.15 17.19 -24.64
C ASP A 161 -8.78 17.41 -25.37
N PRO A 162 -8.09 16.32 -25.76
CA PRO A 162 -6.81 16.41 -26.46
C PRO A 162 -6.87 17.19 -27.78
N GLU A 163 -8.00 17.20 -28.48
CA GLU A 163 -8.17 17.91 -29.74
C GLU A 163 -8.28 19.42 -29.50
N ALA A 164 -9.08 19.85 -28.53
CA ALA A 164 -9.17 21.25 -28.12
C ALA A 164 -7.79 21.79 -27.70
N ILE A 165 -7.04 21.01 -26.92
CA ILE A 165 -5.67 21.33 -26.50
C ILE A 165 -4.74 21.42 -27.72
N GLY A 166 -4.86 20.53 -28.69
CA GLY A 166 -4.07 20.54 -29.92
C GLY A 166 -4.33 21.77 -30.80
N ASN A 167 -5.52 22.35 -30.72
CA ASN A 167 -5.93 23.51 -31.49
C ASN A 167 -5.52 24.86 -30.85
N ILE A 168 -4.92 24.86 -29.65
CA ILE A 168 -4.39 26.05 -29.00
C ILE A 168 -3.33 26.68 -29.91
N LEU A 169 -3.53 27.95 -30.23
CA LEU A 169 -2.63 28.68 -31.14
C LEU A 169 -1.47 29.32 -30.38
N ILE A 170 -0.26 29.02 -30.82
CA ILE A 170 1.00 29.56 -30.29
C ILE A 170 1.55 30.58 -31.29
N ALA A 171 1.83 31.81 -30.81
CA ALA A 171 2.42 32.83 -31.65
C ALA A 171 3.92 32.58 -31.85
N THR A 172 4.37 32.64 -33.09
CA THR A 172 5.78 32.65 -33.46
C THR A 172 6.38 34.04 -33.32
N PRO A 173 7.71 34.18 -33.24
CA PRO A 173 8.37 35.50 -33.31
C PRO A 173 8.06 36.31 -34.57
N SER A 174 7.72 35.63 -35.67
CA SER A 174 7.30 36.26 -36.93
C SER A 174 5.83 36.68 -36.97
N GLY A 175 5.06 36.50 -35.90
CA GLY A 175 3.64 36.85 -35.79
C GLY A 175 2.66 35.80 -36.34
N GLN A 176 3.14 34.70 -36.87
CA GLN A 176 2.28 33.57 -37.28
C GLN A 176 1.70 32.84 -36.03
N ARG A 177 0.52 32.25 -36.18
CA ARG A 177 -0.11 31.45 -35.15
C ARG A 177 -0.14 29.97 -35.57
N ILE A 178 0.48 29.12 -34.79
CA ILE A 178 0.64 27.69 -35.09
C ILE A 178 -0.07 26.87 -34.01
N PRO A 179 -0.91 25.87 -34.39
CA PRO A 179 -1.57 25.00 -33.43
C PRO A 179 -0.54 24.14 -32.68
N LEU A 180 -0.79 23.93 -31.39
CA LEU A 180 0.06 23.12 -30.51
C LEU A 180 0.30 21.69 -31.06
N SER A 181 -0.68 21.09 -31.73
CA SER A 181 -0.57 19.78 -32.37
C SER A 181 0.55 19.68 -33.42
N ARG A 182 0.94 20.78 -34.02
CA ARG A 182 2.10 20.86 -34.93
C ARG A 182 3.43 20.86 -34.17
N LEU A 183 3.44 21.38 -32.95
CA LEU A 183 4.64 21.61 -32.14
C LEU A 183 4.87 20.51 -31.10
N ALA A 184 3.82 19.74 -30.77
CA ALA A 184 3.87 18.65 -29.78
C ALA A 184 2.99 17.46 -30.20
N SER A 185 3.31 16.26 -29.74
CA SER A 185 2.36 15.16 -29.70
C SER A 185 1.57 15.23 -28.40
N ILE A 186 0.27 14.93 -28.48
CA ILE A 186 -0.66 14.98 -27.37
C ILE A 186 -1.33 13.63 -27.32
N GLU A 187 -0.98 12.82 -26.32
CA GLU A 187 -1.44 11.45 -26.22
C GLU A 187 -1.99 11.17 -24.83
N ARG A 188 -3.07 10.42 -24.76
CA ARG A 188 -3.59 9.88 -23.50
C ARG A 188 -2.90 8.55 -23.24
N VAL A 189 -2.08 8.51 -22.21
CA VAL A 189 -1.35 7.30 -21.80
C VAL A 189 -1.79 6.87 -20.42
N GLU A 190 -1.68 5.60 -20.12
CA GLU A 190 -1.77 5.13 -18.74
C GLU A 190 -0.45 5.41 -18.06
N GLY A 191 -0.49 6.22 -17.02
CA GLY A 191 0.69 6.61 -16.25
C GLY A 191 0.70 6.00 -14.86
N PHE A 192 1.86 6.12 -14.24
CA PHE A 192 1.99 5.80 -12.82
C PHE A 192 1.41 6.94 -11.98
N ASN A 193 0.45 6.63 -11.12
CA ASN A 193 -0.18 7.58 -10.21
C ASN A 193 0.79 7.95 -9.07
N THR A 194 1.40 6.93 -8.47
CA THR A 194 2.29 7.07 -7.31
C THR A 194 3.50 6.17 -7.48
N ILE A 195 4.69 6.70 -7.21
CA ILE A 195 5.93 5.92 -7.14
C ILE A 195 6.43 5.96 -5.71
N LYS A 196 6.19 4.88 -4.98
CA LYS A 196 6.66 4.74 -3.60
C LYS A 196 8.11 4.28 -3.55
N ARG A 197 8.82 4.77 -2.54
CA ARG A 197 10.23 4.43 -2.29
C ARG A 197 10.48 4.22 -0.82
N ASP A 198 11.28 3.20 -0.51
CA ASP A 198 11.89 2.99 0.79
C ASP A 198 13.40 2.97 0.61
N TRP A 199 14.11 3.73 1.42
CA TRP A 199 15.58 3.83 1.31
C TRP A 199 16.08 4.10 -0.12
N TYR A 200 15.37 5.03 -0.83
CA TYR A 200 15.62 5.42 -2.23
C TYR A 200 15.30 4.35 -3.29
N GLN A 201 14.96 3.11 -2.92
CA GLN A 201 14.55 2.06 -3.84
C GLN A 201 13.05 2.14 -4.10
N ARG A 202 12.63 1.95 -5.36
CA ARG A 202 11.22 1.85 -5.72
C ARG A 202 10.64 0.57 -5.13
N ARG A 203 9.40 0.65 -4.67
CA ARG A 203 8.68 -0.51 -4.16
C ARG A 203 7.25 -0.58 -4.67
N ILE A 204 6.75 -1.80 -4.77
CA ILE A 204 5.34 -2.13 -4.95
C ILE A 204 4.95 -3.08 -3.83
N THR A 205 3.83 -2.81 -3.18
CA THR A 205 3.33 -3.65 -2.10
C THR A 205 2.19 -4.52 -2.61
N ILE A 206 2.26 -5.81 -2.35
CA ILE A 206 1.19 -6.77 -2.56
C ILE A 206 0.69 -7.15 -1.17
N GLU A 207 -0.55 -6.82 -0.88
CA GLU A 207 -1.19 -7.02 0.42
C GLU A 207 -2.10 -8.24 0.38
N ALA A 208 -2.16 -8.98 1.48
CA ALA A 208 -3.05 -10.12 1.66
C ALA A 208 -3.56 -10.18 3.10
N ASN A 209 -4.82 -10.57 3.28
CA ASN A 209 -5.38 -10.96 4.55
C ASN A 209 -5.36 -12.48 4.67
N VAL A 210 -5.26 -13.01 5.88
CA VAL A 210 -5.22 -14.44 6.14
C VAL A 210 -6.42 -14.83 6.99
N ARG A 211 -7.24 -15.78 6.51
CA ARG A 211 -8.40 -16.28 7.24
C ARG A 211 -8.43 -17.79 7.29
N GLY A 212 -8.95 -18.31 8.42
CA GLY A 212 -9.10 -19.75 8.64
C GLY A 212 -7.77 -20.52 8.75
N ARG A 213 -6.64 -19.81 8.90
CA ARG A 213 -5.31 -20.39 8.97
C ARG A 213 -4.35 -19.52 9.79
N ASP A 214 -3.35 -20.16 10.40
CA ASP A 214 -2.27 -19.48 11.10
C ASP A 214 -1.38 -18.63 10.16
N LEU A 215 -1.09 -17.42 10.61
CA LEU A 215 -0.33 -16.42 9.85
C LEU A 215 1.09 -16.90 9.52
N GLY A 216 1.78 -17.52 10.50
CA GLY A 216 3.15 -17.98 10.31
C GLY A 216 3.26 -19.08 9.27
N SER A 217 2.36 -20.09 9.32
CA SER A 217 2.33 -21.16 8.33
C SER A 217 1.95 -20.68 6.94
N PHE A 218 1.06 -19.66 6.86
CA PHE A 218 0.69 -19.05 5.60
C PHE A 218 1.89 -18.34 4.95
N VAL A 219 2.60 -17.51 5.71
CA VAL A 219 3.76 -16.76 5.17
C VAL A 219 4.89 -17.71 4.77
N ALA A 220 5.16 -18.76 5.56
CA ALA A 220 6.19 -19.73 5.19
C ALA A 220 5.87 -20.47 3.87
N GLU A 221 4.60 -20.82 3.64
CA GLU A 221 4.18 -21.38 2.36
C GLU A 221 4.22 -20.34 1.24
N ALA A 222 3.76 -19.12 1.50
CA ALA A 222 3.75 -18.04 0.53
C ALA A 222 5.17 -17.72 0.03
N GLN A 223 6.14 -17.62 0.94
CA GLN A 223 7.55 -17.43 0.60
C GLN A 223 8.04 -18.54 -0.33
N ARG A 224 7.86 -19.79 0.05
CA ARG A 224 8.29 -20.93 -0.74
C ARG A 224 7.66 -20.96 -2.13
N VAL A 225 6.35 -20.76 -2.22
CA VAL A 225 5.62 -20.85 -3.50
C VAL A 225 5.95 -19.65 -4.41
N VAL A 226 6.14 -18.47 -3.85
CA VAL A 226 6.55 -17.28 -4.61
C VAL A 226 7.99 -17.44 -5.11
N ASP A 227 8.92 -17.90 -4.28
CA ASP A 227 10.31 -18.14 -4.69
C ASP A 227 10.42 -19.22 -5.77
N GLU A 228 9.54 -20.24 -5.76
CA GLU A 228 9.50 -21.30 -6.79
C GLU A 228 8.91 -20.81 -8.12
N LYS A 229 7.87 -19.96 -8.08
CA LYS A 229 7.10 -19.60 -9.28
C LYS A 229 7.51 -18.27 -9.88
N VAL A 230 7.91 -17.29 -9.07
CA VAL A 230 8.21 -15.94 -9.52
C VAL A 230 9.71 -15.76 -9.71
N GLN A 231 10.15 -15.71 -10.97
CA GLN A 231 11.55 -15.46 -11.27
C GLN A 231 11.83 -13.96 -11.31
N LEU A 232 12.72 -13.50 -10.44
CA LEU A 232 13.19 -12.11 -10.40
C LEU A 232 14.61 -12.01 -10.99
N PRO A 233 14.93 -10.94 -11.72
CA PRO A 233 16.29 -10.69 -12.17
C PRO A 233 17.25 -10.53 -10.98
N ALA A 234 18.33 -11.29 -10.98
CA ALA A 234 19.28 -11.32 -9.88
C ALA A 234 19.93 -9.95 -9.59
N GLY A 235 20.02 -9.61 -8.31
CA GLY A 235 20.80 -8.48 -7.79
C GLY A 235 20.10 -7.12 -7.81
N ARG A 236 19.01 -6.95 -8.57
CA ARG A 236 18.28 -5.68 -8.66
C ARG A 236 16.88 -5.73 -8.06
N TYR A 237 16.31 -6.93 -7.97
CA TYR A 237 14.96 -7.15 -7.48
C TYR A 237 15.00 -8.06 -6.26
N ARG A 238 14.17 -7.75 -5.27
CA ARG A 238 14.01 -8.57 -4.07
C ARG A 238 12.59 -8.43 -3.54
N ILE A 239 12.15 -9.45 -2.85
CA ILE A 239 10.89 -9.43 -2.09
C ILE A 239 11.23 -9.44 -0.61
N GLU A 240 10.64 -8.51 0.14
CA GLU A 240 10.65 -8.50 1.60
C GLU A 240 9.25 -8.77 2.10
N TRP A 241 9.15 -9.56 3.15
CA TRP A 241 7.87 -9.89 3.77
C TRP A 241 7.67 -9.07 5.02
N GLY A 242 6.53 -8.37 5.08
CA GLY A 242 6.16 -7.47 6.17
C GLY A 242 4.73 -7.69 6.62
N GLY A 243 4.22 -6.73 7.38
CA GLY A 243 2.89 -6.80 7.96
C GLY A 243 2.93 -7.28 9.40
N GLN A 244 1.80 -7.80 9.88
CA GLN A 244 1.71 -8.35 11.25
C GLN A 244 2.68 -9.51 11.50
N PHE A 245 3.02 -10.25 10.44
CA PHE A 245 3.99 -11.34 10.49
C PHE A 245 5.36 -10.90 11.05
N GLU A 246 5.88 -9.76 10.63
CA GLU A 246 7.15 -9.23 11.11
C GLU A 246 7.13 -8.96 12.63
N ASN A 247 6.00 -8.49 13.14
CA ASN A 247 5.82 -8.27 14.57
C ASN A 247 5.76 -9.59 15.35
N LEU A 248 5.11 -10.61 14.78
CA LEU A 248 5.03 -11.95 15.35
C LEU A 248 6.43 -12.58 15.42
N GLU A 249 7.22 -12.50 14.37
CA GLU A 249 8.59 -13.01 14.32
C GLU A 249 9.50 -12.29 15.34
N ARG A 250 9.41 -10.94 15.40
CA ARG A 250 10.15 -10.16 16.41
C ARG A 250 9.73 -10.53 17.84
N ALA A 251 8.43 -10.72 18.07
CA ALA A 251 7.92 -11.13 19.38
C ALA A 251 8.41 -12.52 19.76
N GLN A 252 8.37 -13.49 18.84
CA GLN A 252 8.90 -14.84 19.07
C GLN A 252 10.40 -14.82 19.40
N THR A 253 11.19 -14.08 18.63
CA THR A 253 12.64 -13.95 18.87
C THR A 253 12.93 -13.32 20.23
N ARG A 254 12.20 -12.28 20.61
CA ARG A 254 12.34 -11.67 21.94
C ARG A 254 11.94 -12.63 23.07
N LEU A 255 10.84 -13.35 22.91
CA LEU A 255 10.40 -14.33 23.89
C LEU A 255 11.39 -15.49 24.06
N MET A 256 11.99 -15.97 22.96
CA MET A 256 13.02 -17.02 23.03
C MET A 256 14.26 -16.60 23.85
N ILE A 257 14.54 -15.30 23.93
CA ILE A 257 15.67 -14.78 24.73
C ILE A 257 15.20 -14.44 26.16
N VAL A 258 14.08 -13.69 26.27
CA VAL A 258 13.63 -13.16 27.56
C VAL A 258 13.12 -14.25 28.50
N VAL A 259 12.42 -15.27 27.98
CA VAL A 259 11.86 -16.35 28.81
C VAL A 259 12.95 -17.19 29.49
N PRO A 260 14.01 -17.70 28.82
CA PRO A 260 15.11 -18.39 29.49
C PRO A 260 15.84 -17.51 30.52
N ILE A 261 16.07 -16.24 30.20
CA ILE A 261 16.72 -15.30 31.14
C ILE A 261 15.85 -15.12 32.39
N ALA A 262 14.53 -14.93 32.24
CA ALA A 262 13.60 -14.80 33.34
C ALA A 262 13.58 -16.06 34.21
N LEU A 263 13.55 -17.25 33.61
CA LEU A 263 13.58 -18.53 34.31
C LEU A 263 14.90 -18.70 35.10
N LEU A 264 16.05 -18.34 34.52
CA LEU A 264 17.33 -18.37 35.20
C LEU A 264 17.36 -17.40 36.39
N LEU A 265 16.80 -16.21 36.22
CA LEU A 265 16.73 -15.18 37.28
C LEU A 265 15.82 -15.68 38.42
N ILE A 266 14.66 -16.27 38.11
CA ILE A 266 13.77 -16.90 39.11
C ILE A 266 14.50 -18.01 39.86
N LEU A 267 15.22 -18.88 39.17
CA LEU A 267 15.99 -19.95 39.77
C LEU A 267 17.09 -19.41 40.71
N ALA A 268 17.78 -18.35 40.27
CA ALA A 268 18.82 -17.69 41.09
C ALA A 268 18.20 -17.05 42.36
N LEU A 269 17.04 -16.39 42.24
CA LEU A 269 16.34 -15.83 43.39
C LEU A 269 15.85 -16.92 44.36
N LEU A 270 15.32 -18.03 43.88
CA LEU A 270 14.94 -19.18 44.69
C LEU A 270 16.18 -19.74 45.40
N TYR A 271 17.31 -19.88 44.72
CA TYR A 271 18.52 -20.35 45.35
C TYR A 271 19.03 -19.41 46.46
N THR A 272 18.99 -18.11 46.27
CA THR A 272 19.36 -17.14 47.33
C THR A 272 18.46 -17.21 48.54
N THR A 273 17.15 -17.55 48.33
CA THR A 273 16.15 -17.66 49.38
C THR A 273 16.29 -18.97 50.18
N TYR A 274 16.39 -20.09 49.48
CA TYR A 274 16.41 -21.41 50.13
C TYR A 274 17.83 -21.91 50.48
N ARG A 275 18.86 -21.31 49.84
CA ARG A 275 20.29 -21.69 49.98
C ARG A 275 20.54 -23.22 49.82
N ASN A 276 19.66 -23.88 49.13
CA ASN A 276 19.69 -25.34 48.87
C ASN A 276 19.19 -25.59 47.43
N TRP A 277 19.99 -26.25 46.61
CA TRP A 277 19.63 -26.56 45.23
C TRP A 277 18.42 -27.47 45.10
N ILE A 278 18.30 -28.43 46.00
CA ILE A 278 17.20 -29.41 45.93
C ILE A 278 15.86 -28.74 46.22
N ASP A 279 15.79 -27.88 47.21
CA ASP A 279 14.56 -27.19 47.56
C ASP A 279 14.20 -26.09 46.54
N SER A 280 15.21 -25.37 46.01
CA SER A 280 15.01 -24.45 44.94
C SER A 280 14.47 -25.10 43.67
N LEU A 281 14.99 -26.28 43.32
CA LEU A 281 14.53 -27.03 42.15
C LEU A 281 13.12 -27.57 42.31
N ARG A 282 12.78 -28.06 43.55
CA ARG A 282 11.41 -28.52 43.88
C ARG A 282 10.39 -27.41 43.68
N VAL A 283 10.65 -26.21 44.16
CA VAL A 283 9.76 -25.06 43.98
C VAL A 283 9.69 -24.62 42.51
N PHE A 284 10.84 -24.63 41.80
CA PHE A 284 10.90 -24.29 40.39
C PHE A 284 10.09 -25.26 39.50
N THR A 285 9.91 -26.51 39.87
CA THR A 285 9.04 -27.47 39.15
C THR A 285 7.57 -27.02 39.11
N GLY A 286 7.15 -26.12 40.02
CA GLY A 286 5.82 -25.50 39.98
C GLY A 286 5.58 -24.67 38.72
N VAL A 287 6.64 -24.12 38.07
CA VAL A 287 6.51 -23.29 36.86
C VAL A 287 5.94 -24.08 35.68
N PRO A 288 6.44 -25.26 35.30
CA PRO A 288 5.82 -26.09 34.28
C PRO A 288 4.35 -26.45 34.56
N PHE A 289 4.00 -26.74 35.82
CA PHE A 289 2.62 -27.05 36.21
C PHE A 289 1.69 -25.85 36.03
N ALA A 290 2.17 -24.62 36.34
CA ALA A 290 1.41 -23.39 36.07
C ALA A 290 1.17 -23.17 34.58
N TRP A 291 2.13 -23.52 33.73
CA TRP A 291 2.00 -23.46 32.26
C TRP A 291 0.92 -24.43 31.76
N ILE A 292 0.96 -25.67 32.20
CA ILE A 292 -0.04 -26.67 31.83
C ILE A 292 -1.44 -26.21 32.25
N GLY A 293 -1.58 -25.67 33.48
CA GLY A 293 -2.84 -25.11 33.96
C GLY A 293 -3.34 -23.94 33.11
N GLY A 294 -2.45 -23.03 32.68
CA GLY A 294 -2.79 -21.95 31.80
C GLY A 294 -3.27 -22.39 30.42
N VAL A 295 -2.57 -23.35 29.81
CA VAL A 295 -2.96 -23.94 28.50
C VAL A 295 -4.30 -24.65 28.58
N LEU A 296 -4.53 -25.45 29.64
CA LEU A 296 -5.81 -26.14 29.88
C LEU A 296 -6.97 -25.15 30.07
N ALA A 297 -6.74 -24.04 30.80
CA ALA A 297 -7.76 -23.03 31.01
C ALA A 297 -8.13 -22.31 29.72
N LEU A 298 -7.16 -22.05 28.84
CA LEU A 298 -7.41 -21.50 27.51
C LEU A 298 -8.19 -22.47 26.63
N TRP A 299 -7.80 -23.75 26.63
CA TRP A 299 -8.47 -24.79 25.84
C TRP A 299 -9.92 -25.06 26.26
N ILE A 300 -10.25 -24.90 27.56
CA ILE A 300 -11.63 -25.05 28.05
C ILE A 300 -12.50 -23.84 27.73
N ARG A 301 -11.87 -22.67 27.51
CA ARG A 301 -12.59 -21.42 27.22
C ARG A 301 -12.93 -21.26 25.73
N ASP A 302 -12.21 -21.90 24.82
CA ASP A 302 -12.52 -22.01 23.39
C ASP A 302 -13.65 -23.01 23.17
#